data_a0dfb979318f9afb41c8f64aed2ebd74
#
_entry.id   a0dfb979318f9afb41c8f64aed2ebd74
#
_cell.length_a   1.000
_cell.length_b   1.000
_cell.length_c   1.000
_cell.angle_alpha   90.00
_cell.angle_beta   90.00
_cell.angle_gamma   90.00
#
_symmetry.space_group_name_H-M   'P 1'
#
loop_
_entity.id
_entity.type
_entity.pdbx_description
1 polymer ?
#
loop_
_entity_poly.entity_id
_entity_poly.type
_entity_poly.pdbx_seq_one_letter_code
_entity_poly.pdbx_strand_id
1 'polypeptide(L)'
;MLDTYKEMISQQFEATFCMLGACINRCPETSWNAPVANLQFCQVTFHTLFCADIYLGSNPASLRQQPFHREHAHVFADYEELGDGLQQATYDKSFINTYLQHCRQKASQVLAAESTETLQQMADFEWLNFSRTELHVYNIRH
;
A
#
# COMPACT_ATOMS: atom_id res chain seq x y z
N MET A 1 -10.47 13.85 -20.26
CA MET A 1 -10.00 12.45 -20.22
C MET A 1 -9.10 12.20 -19.01
N LEU A 2 -8.03 12.96 -18.82
CA LEU A 2 -7.12 12.84 -17.67
C LEU A 2 -7.86 13.03 -16.34
N ASP A 3 -8.63 14.09 -16.19
CA ASP A 3 -9.36 14.36 -14.94
C ASP A 3 -10.36 13.26 -14.61
N THR A 4 -11.07 12.75 -15.61
CA THR A 4 -11.99 11.62 -15.46
C THR A 4 -11.28 10.35 -14.98
N TYR A 5 -10.09 10.06 -15.54
CA TYR A 5 -9.27 8.94 -15.11
C TYR A 5 -8.81 9.11 -13.65
N LYS A 6 -8.26 10.29 -13.32
CA LYS A 6 -7.79 10.60 -11.96
C LYS A 6 -8.91 10.49 -10.94
N GLU A 7 -10.08 11.02 -11.25
CA GLU A 7 -11.25 10.94 -10.37
C GLU A 7 -11.67 9.48 -10.16
N MET A 8 -11.80 8.70 -11.25
CA MET A 8 -12.18 7.30 -11.16
C MET A 8 -11.20 6.49 -10.31
N ILE A 9 -9.91 6.62 -10.56
CA ILE A 9 -8.88 5.86 -9.82
C ILE A 9 -8.82 6.32 -8.36
N SER A 10 -8.94 7.61 -8.09
CA SER A 10 -8.98 8.14 -6.72
C SER A 10 -10.16 7.57 -5.93
N GLN A 11 -11.34 7.49 -6.54
CA GLN A 11 -12.52 6.89 -5.92
C GLN A 11 -12.33 5.40 -5.64
N GLN A 12 -11.66 4.67 -6.54
CA GLN A 12 -11.37 3.25 -6.33
C GLN A 12 -10.36 3.04 -5.19
N PHE A 13 -9.29 3.81 -5.10
CA PHE A 13 -8.38 3.77 -3.96
C PHE A 13 -9.11 4.08 -2.65
N GLU A 14 -9.91 5.14 -2.62
CA GLU A 14 -10.66 5.51 -1.41
C GLU A 14 -11.63 4.40 -1.00
N ALA A 15 -12.34 3.78 -1.94
CA ALA A 15 -13.23 2.68 -1.65
C ALA A 15 -12.48 1.48 -1.04
N THR A 16 -11.33 1.10 -1.60
CA THR A 16 -10.53 -0.01 -1.07
C THR A 16 -9.95 0.30 0.31
N PHE A 17 -9.45 1.51 0.54
CA PHE A 17 -8.96 1.92 1.85
C PHE A 17 -10.08 2.01 2.90
N CYS A 18 -11.26 2.46 2.53
CA CYS A 18 -12.43 2.43 3.42
C CYS A 18 -12.82 0.99 3.80
N MET A 19 -12.81 0.07 2.85
CA MET A 19 -13.09 -1.35 3.11
C MET A 19 -12.04 -1.96 4.02
N LEU A 20 -10.77 -1.72 3.77
CA LEU A 20 -9.69 -2.19 4.63
C LEU A 20 -9.79 -1.61 6.04
N GLY A 21 -10.04 -0.31 6.15
CA GLY A 21 -10.25 0.36 7.43
C GLY A 21 -11.43 -0.22 8.22
N ALA A 22 -12.52 -0.55 7.55
CA ALA A 22 -13.65 -1.23 8.17
C ALA A 22 -13.29 -2.63 8.68
N CYS A 23 -12.51 -3.41 7.92
CA CYS A 23 -12.00 -4.72 8.34
C CYS A 23 -11.11 -4.60 9.59
N ILE A 24 -10.18 -3.65 9.58
CA ILE A 24 -9.27 -3.40 10.69
C ILE A 24 -10.07 -3.03 11.96
N ASN A 25 -10.96 -2.07 11.86
CA ASN A 25 -11.69 -1.53 13.02
C ASN A 25 -12.70 -2.52 13.59
N ARG A 26 -13.32 -3.36 12.76
CA ARG A 26 -14.26 -4.39 13.18
C ARG A 26 -13.60 -5.66 13.70
N CYS A 27 -12.33 -5.88 13.42
CA CYS A 27 -11.59 -7.04 13.92
C CYS A 27 -11.50 -6.98 15.45
N PRO A 28 -12.03 -7.98 16.19
CA PRO A 28 -11.87 -8.03 17.64
C PRO A 28 -10.39 -8.16 18.04
N GLU A 29 -10.01 -7.61 19.18
CA GLU A 29 -8.64 -7.73 19.71
C GLU A 29 -8.19 -9.20 19.83
N THR A 30 -9.11 -10.10 20.21
CA THR A 30 -8.86 -11.54 20.31
C THR A 30 -8.56 -12.20 18.97
N SER A 31 -8.92 -11.58 17.85
CA SER A 31 -8.72 -12.09 16.49
C SER A 31 -7.65 -11.34 15.72
N TRP A 32 -7.07 -10.29 16.30
CA TRP A 32 -6.08 -9.44 15.62
C TRP A 32 -4.84 -10.22 15.15
N ASN A 33 -4.42 -11.21 15.92
CA ASN A 33 -3.31 -12.10 15.58
C ASN A 33 -3.79 -13.52 15.15
N ALA A 34 -5.06 -13.68 14.81
CA ALA A 34 -5.58 -14.95 14.35
C ALA A 34 -4.94 -15.36 13.00
N PRO A 35 -4.71 -16.66 12.78
CA PRO A 35 -4.09 -17.13 11.54
C PRO A 35 -5.02 -16.94 10.35
N VAL A 36 -4.42 -16.42 9.25
CA VAL A 36 -5.04 -16.28 7.93
C VAL A 36 -4.07 -16.94 6.94
N ALA A 37 -4.35 -18.15 6.51
CA ALA A 37 -3.40 -18.98 5.73
C ALA A 37 -2.04 -19.10 6.45
N ASN A 38 -0.97 -18.62 5.85
CA ASN A 38 0.39 -18.70 6.41
C ASN A 38 0.77 -17.48 7.25
N LEU A 39 -0.12 -16.50 7.38
CA LEU A 39 0.11 -15.24 8.08
C LEU A 39 -0.88 -15.08 9.23
N GLN A 40 -0.65 -14.07 10.05
CA GLN A 40 -1.64 -13.56 11.00
C GLN A 40 -2.43 -12.40 10.36
N PHE A 41 -3.64 -12.11 10.86
CA PHE A 41 -4.47 -11.04 10.30
C PHE A 41 -3.75 -9.68 10.32
N CYS A 42 -3.05 -9.33 11.39
CA CYS A 42 -2.24 -8.10 11.46
C CYS A 42 -1.15 -8.06 10.38
N GLN A 43 -0.55 -9.20 10.05
CA GLN A 43 0.46 -9.30 9.00
C GLN A 43 -0.15 -9.14 7.60
N VAL A 44 -1.34 -9.68 7.38
CA VAL A 44 -2.09 -9.50 6.12
C VAL A 44 -2.42 -8.02 5.91
N THR A 45 -2.87 -7.31 6.94
CA THR A 45 -3.16 -5.88 6.85
C THR A 45 -1.91 -5.05 6.58
N PHE A 46 -0.79 -5.38 7.24
CA PHE A 46 0.49 -4.73 6.98
C PHE A 46 0.96 -4.96 5.54
N HIS A 47 0.96 -6.21 5.08
CA HIS A 47 1.35 -6.58 3.73
C HIS A 47 0.52 -5.84 2.67
N THR A 48 -0.80 -5.77 2.85
CA THR A 48 -1.72 -5.05 1.95
C THR A 48 -1.34 -3.58 1.84
N LEU A 49 -1.07 -2.91 2.97
CA LEU A 49 -0.65 -1.51 3.00
C LEU A 49 0.75 -1.32 2.43
N PHE A 50 1.66 -2.25 2.69
CA PHE A 50 3.01 -2.21 2.13
C PHE A 50 3.00 -2.30 0.60
N CYS A 51 2.19 -3.20 0.04
CA CYS A 51 1.99 -3.29 -1.41
C CYS A 51 1.40 -2.00 -1.99
N ALA A 52 0.37 -1.46 -1.36
CA ALA A 52 -0.21 -0.20 -1.78
C ALA A 52 0.83 0.94 -1.78
N ASP A 53 1.63 1.03 -0.73
CA ASP A 53 2.64 2.05 -0.54
C ASP A 53 3.77 1.96 -1.57
N ILE A 54 4.32 0.77 -1.80
CA ILE A 54 5.43 0.57 -2.75
C ILE A 54 5.00 0.92 -4.18
N TYR A 55 3.83 0.46 -4.62
CA TYR A 55 3.34 0.71 -5.98
C TYR A 55 2.78 2.13 -6.21
N LEU A 56 2.54 2.88 -5.15
CA LEU A 56 2.30 4.32 -5.24
C LEU A 56 3.61 5.12 -5.41
N GLY A 57 4.74 4.53 -5.14
CA GLY A 57 6.05 5.16 -5.34
C GLY A 57 6.50 5.18 -6.80
N SER A 58 7.63 5.83 -7.06
CA SER A 58 8.26 5.88 -8.38
C SER A 58 9.03 4.60 -8.71
N ASN A 59 9.64 3.97 -7.70
CA ASN A 59 10.40 2.72 -7.80
C ASN A 59 10.53 2.08 -6.40
N PRO A 60 11.04 0.84 -6.29
CA PRO A 60 11.18 0.18 -4.99
C PRO A 60 12.06 0.93 -4.00
N ALA A 61 13.15 1.55 -4.47
CA ALA A 61 14.08 2.26 -3.60
C ALA A 61 13.46 3.51 -2.94
N SER A 62 12.47 4.14 -3.57
CA SER A 62 11.79 5.33 -3.04
C SER A 62 10.99 5.06 -1.77
N LEU A 63 10.57 3.82 -1.54
CA LEU A 63 9.73 3.43 -0.41
C LEU A 63 10.37 3.83 0.93
N ARG A 64 11.59 3.37 1.17
CA ARG A 64 12.30 3.59 2.45
C ARG A 64 12.85 5.00 2.62
N GLN A 65 12.83 5.82 1.57
CA GLN A 65 13.26 7.21 1.61
C GLN A 65 12.18 8.16 2.14
N GLN A 66 10.95 7.70 2.25
CA GLN A 66 9.84 8.50 2.74
C GLN A 66 10.03 8.88 4.21
N PRO A 67 9.64 10.10 4.63
CA PRO A 67 9.67 10.50 6.05
C PRO A 67 8.96 9.49 6.95
N PHE A 68 7.78 9.03 6.55
CA PHE A 68 7.00 8.03 7.29
C PHE A 68 7.81 6.75 7.58
N HIS A 69 8.54 6.22 6.59
CA HIS A 69 9.39 5.04 6.78
C HIS A 69 10.58 5.30 7.70
N ARG A 70 11.16 6.50 7.65
CA ARG A 70 12.27 6.89 8.54
C ARG A 70 11.80 7.03 9.98
N GLU A 71 10.64 7.63 10.21
CA GLU A 71 10.03 7.79 11.53
C GLU A 71 9.66 6.44 12.17
N HIS A 72 9.28 5.47 11.35
CA HIS A 72 8.83 4.14 11.76
C HIS A 72 9.82 3.03 11.37
N ALA A 73 11.09 3.34 11.21
CA ALA A 73 12.11 2.40 10.73
C ALA A 73 12.13 1.09 11.54
N HIS A 74 11.89 1.16 12.84
CA HIS A 74 11.83 -0.02 13.71
C HIS A 74 10.65 -0.97 13.40
N VAL A 75 9.56 -0.46 12.82
CA VAL A 75 8.39 -1.28 12.42
C VAL A 75 8.65 -1.95 11.09
N PHE A 76 9.19 -1.20 10.13
CA PHE A 76 9.51 -1.76 8.81
C PHE A 76 10.71 -2.71 8.87
N ALA A 77 11.71 -2.39 9.69
CA ALA A 77 12.93 -3.17 9.86
C ALA A 77 13.47 -3.71 8.52
N ASP A 78 13.65 -5.03 8.43
CA ASP A 78 14.13 -5.71 7.23
C ASP A 78 12.99 -6.38 6.43
N TYR A 79 11.74 -5.88 6.58
CA TYR A 79 10.62 -6.45 5.84
C TYR A 79 10.87 -6.37 4.34
N GLU A 80 10.82 -7.52 3.69
CA GLU A 80 10.89 -7.69 2.24
C GLU A 80 9.64 -8.41 1.75
N GLU A 81 8.90 -7.78 0.85
CA GLU A 81 7.64 -8.31 0.33
C GLU A 81 7.80 -9.66 -0.37
N LEU A 82 8.93 -9.83 -1.07
CA LEU A 82 9.23 -10.99 -1.91
C LEU A 82 10.17 -12.01 -1.25
N GLY A 83 10.43 -11.85 0.05
CA GLY A 83 11.28 -12.80 0.76
C GLY A 83 10.59 -14.14 0.95
N ASP A 84 11.32 -15.24 0.76
CA ASP A 84 10.84 -16.62 1.01
C ASP A 84 10.65 -16.92 2.51
N GLY A 85 10.99 -15.97 3.39
CA GLY A 85 10.88 -16.09 4.83
C GLY A 85 9.46 -15.83 5.35
N LEU A 86 9.05 -16.61 6.34
CA LEU A 86 7.84 -16.31 7.09
C LEU A 86 8.02 -14.99 7.87
N GLN A 87 7.07 -14.09 7.72
CA GLN A 87 7.06 -12.85 8.49
C GLN A 87 6.95 -13.15 9.98
N GLN A 88 7.92 -12.67 10.74
CA GLN A 88 7.98 -12.90 12.20
C GLN A 88 7.36 -11.77 13.01
N ALA A 89 7.43 -10.53 12.50
CA ALA A 89 6.92 -9.36 13.18
C ALA A 89 5.39 -9.36 13.27
N THR A 90 4.88 -8.81 14.35
CA THR A 90 3.46 -8.49 14.53
C THR A 90 3.31 -6.98 14.61
N TYR A 91 2.10 -6.48 14.35
CA TYR A 91 1.84 -5.05 14.23
C TYR A 91 0.66 -4.65 15.09
N ASP A 92 0.79 -3.55 15.82
CA ASP A 92 -0.30 -2.99 16.60
C ASP A 92 -1.38 -2.39 15.68
N LYS A 93 -2.63 -2.56 16.07
CA LYS A 93 -3.77 -1.99 15.32
C LYS A 93 -3.67 -0.47 15.15
N SER A 94 -3.15 0.24 16.18
CA SER A 94 -2.92 1.68 16.11
C SER A 94 -1.92 2.06 15.04
N PHE A 95 -0.81 1.31 14.91
CA PHE A 95 0.17 1.53 13.85
C PHE A 95 -0.45 1.24 12.47
N ILE A 96 -1.17 0.15 12.32
CA ILE A 96 -1.83 -0.20 11.05
C ILE A 96 -2.80 0.91 10.61
N ASN A 97 -3.59 1.48 11.54
CA ASN A 97 -4.45 2.62 11.23
C ASN A 97 -3.65 3.86 10.81
N THR A 98 -2.51 4.12 11.44
CA THR A 98 -1.61 5.22 11.06
C THR A 98 -1.03 5.00 9.66
N TYR A 99 -0.63 3.77 9.35
CA TYR A 99 -0.13 3.40 8.03
C TYR A 99 -1.21 3.50 6.95
N LEU A 100 -2.44 3.09 7.27
CA LEU A 100 -3.60 3.26 6.37
C LEU A 100 -3.80 4.74 6.01
N GLN A 101 -3.74 5.65 6.98
CA GLN A 101 -3.87 7.09 6.70
C GLN A 101 -2.71 7.63 5.86
N HIS A 102 -1.48 7.17 6.09
CA HIS A 102 -0.33 7.48 5.24
C HIS A 102 -0.58 7.05 3.79
N CYS A 103 -1.02 5.82 3.56
CA CYS A 103 -1.31 5.30 2.22
C CYS A 103 -2.45 6.08 1.52
N ARG A 104 -3.51 6.43 2.25
CA ARG A 104 -4.62 7.25 1.72
C ARG A 104 -4.13 8.62 1.27
N GLN A 105 -3.36 9.29 2.12
CA GLN A 105 -2.80 10.61 1.80
C GLN A 105 -1.84 10.52 0.61
N LYS A 106 -0.97 9.53 0.59
CA LYS A 106 -0.03 9.30 -0.51
C LYS A 106 -0.75 9.05 -1.83
N ALA A 107 -1.78 8.21 -1.86
CA ALA A 107 -2.58 7.95 -3.05
C ALA A 107 -3.18 9.25 -3.61
N SER A 108 -3.78 10.07 -2.75
CA SER A 108 -4.33 11.37 -3.13
C SER A 108 -3.27 12.29 -3.74
N GLN A 109 -2.10 12.39 -3.12
CA GLN A 109 -0.99 13.25 -3.59
C GLN A 109 -0.42 12.75 -4.91
N VAL A 110 -0.16 11.45 -5.03
CA VAL A 110 0.40 10.83 -6.24
C VAL A 110 -0.54 11.03 -7.41
N LEU A 111 -1.83 10.72 -7.26
CA LEU A 111 -2.81 10.87 -8.33
C LEU A 111 -3.03 12.34 -8.73
N ALA A 112 -3.01 13.25 -7.76
CA ALA A 112 -3.09 14.69 -8.08
C ALA A 112 -1.92 15.16 -8.96
N ALA A 113 -0.73 14.61 -8.73
CA ALA A 113 0.49 14.97 -9.46
C ALA A 113 0.62 14.30 -10.85
N GLU A 114 -0.16 13.26 -11.15
CA GLU A 114 -0.07 12.58 -12.45
C GLU A 114 -0.49 13.49 -13.60
N SER A 115 0.26 13.40 -14.69
CA SER A 115 -0.03 13.99 -15.99
C SER A 115 -0.27 12.91 -17.04
N THR A 116 -0.73 13.30 -18.23
CA THR A 116 -0.85 12.36 -19.37
C THR A 116 0.49 11.71 -19.69
N GLU A 117 1.57 12.49 -19.64
CA GLU A 117 2.92 12.02 -19.94
C GLU A 117 3.41 11.01 -18.89
N THR A 118 3.21 11.31 -17.60
CA THR A 118 3.64 10.38 -16.53
C THR A 118 2.84 9.08 -16.55
N LEU A 119 1.55 9.14 -16.82
CA LEU A 119 0.69 7.95 -16.90
C LEU A 119 1.07 7.00 -18.05
N GLN A 120 1.64 7.53 -19.13
CA GLN A 120 2.08 6.75 -20.29
C GLN A 120 3.47 6.13 -20.09
N GLN A 121 4.25 6.61 -19.14
CA GLN A 121 5.57 6.06 -18.86
C GLN A 121 5.47 4.65 -18.29
N MET A 122 6.47 3.84 -18.58
CA MET A 122 6.63 2.52 -17.96
C MET A 122 6.94 2.70 -16.48
N ALA A 123 6.30 1.88 -15.65
CA ALA A 123 6.58 1.83 -14.23
C ALA A 123 7.99 1.26 -13.99
N ASP A 124 8.73 1.87 -13.07
CA ASP A 124 10.12 1.49 -12.76
C ASP A 124 10.17 0.40 -11.67
N PHE A 125 9.60 -0.77 -12.01
CA PHE A 125 9.63 -1.98 -11.19
C PHE A 125 10.08 -3.15 -12.07
N GLU A 126 11.26 -3.71 -11.80
CA GLU A 126 11.92 -4.72 -12.65
C GLU A 126 11.05 -5.97 -12.92
N TRP A 127 10.16 -6.31 -11.97
CA TRP A 127 9.29 -7.49 -12.10
C TRP A 127 7.93 -7.20 -12.75
N LEU A 128 7.66 -5.94 -13.15
CA LEU A 128 6.42 -5.52 -13.80
C LEU A 128 6.71 -4.97 -15.19
N ASN A 129 5.80 -5.19 -16.10
CA ASN A 129 5.82 -4.62 -17.44
C ASN A 129 4.53 -3.84 -17.69
N PHE A 130 4.32 -2.80 -16.87
CA PHE A 130 3.12 -1.95 -16.89
C PHE A 130 3.47 -0.50 -17.14
N SER A 131 2.59 0.22 -17.83
CA SER A 131 2.56 1.68 -17.73
C SER A 131 2.10 2.10 -16.33
N ARG A 132 2.34 3.35 -15.96
CA ARG A 132 1.82 3.86 -14.67
C ARG A 132 0.29 3.82 -14.61
N THR A 133 -0.39 4.00 -15.74
CA THR A 133 -1.85 3.79 -15.82
C THR A 133 -2.24 2.39 -15.35
N GLU A 134 -1.59 1.37 -15.91
CA GLU A 134 -1.86 -0.03 -15.55
C GLU A 134 -1.42 -0.35 -14.14
N LEU A 135 -0.32 0.25 -13.66
CA LEU A 135 0.17 0.07 -12.31
C LEU A 135 -0.84 0.54 -11.26
N HIS A 136 -1.52 1.67 -11.46
CA HIS A 136 -2.56 2.12 -10.54
C HIS A 136 -3.73 1.12 -10.46
N VAL A 137 -4.16 0.57 -11.58
CA VAL A 137 -5.20 -0.47 -11.61
C VAL A 137 -4.73 -1.77 -10.94
N TYR A 138 -3.50 -2.17 -11.22
CA TYR A 138 -2.87 -3.33 -10.57
C TYR A 138 -2.80 -3.16 -9.05
N ASN A 139 -2.36 -1.99 -8.58
CA ASN A 139 -2.23 -1.69 -7.16
C ASN A 139 -3.57 -1.80 -6.41
N ILE A 140 -4.66 -1.27 -6.99
CA ILE A 140 -6.00 -1.32 -6.37
C ILE A 140 -6.47 -2.76 -6.12
N ARG A 141 -6.15 -3.67 -7.00
CA ARG A 141 -6.61 -5.07 -6.91
C ARG A 141 -5.63 -6.01 -6.21
N HIS A 142 -4.40 -5.58 -5.98
CA HIS A 142 -3.34 -6.38 -5.34
C HIS A 142 -3.54 -6.49 -3.85
#